data_4e4c96a4b4a346190f05e3dc72c49eaa
#
_entry.id   4e4c96a4b4a346190f05e3dc72c49eaa
#
_cell.length_a   1.000
_cell.length_b   1.000
_cell.length_c   1.000
_cell.angle_alpha   90.00
_cell.angle_beta   90.00
_cell.angle_gamma   90.00
#
_symmetry.space_group_name_H-M   'P 1'
#
loop_
_entity.id
_entity.type
_entity.pdbx_description
1 polymer ?
#
loop_
_entity_poly.entity_id
_entity_poly.type
_entity_poly.pdbx_seq_one_letter_code
_entity_poly.pdbx_strand_id
1 'polypeptide(L)'
;MSLLTEYEQRTAWKYEPIRGSFYTADGLANKVGRDGSFVPFPGSTVVFRPEKLCVQVVELMQRLLYHKLDGTDMLAAPLPAAAIHMTLHDLISRETCGSDPADEKQYGREVSESLARAAEIVERIRSKYAGRRIAMTADRIVNMVSKSLVLMLRPQTEEDYALLMELYRPFDAVRSLPYPLTPHITLAYFKPGKIDGDKLGRAVDFAQINPANAPVFTFCPEGLTAQGFLDMQSYIDIPKRICFCCDGGLNRSVMAANILNHLAKERKLPVTGEARSAFQNTQGRPVPEQVWAVLDNHGIPGDRGNAAARYLEERETAWFTAFAGISQGAMERFSRIGIPEEKIWGVSRFFFGVKDPEYGGITYEQAYRDLRERMENYLAFLMNES
;
A
#
# COMPACT_ATOMS: atom_id res chain seq x y z
N MET A 1 30.32 12.52 -9.07
CA MET A 1 28.95 13.11 -9.06
C MET A 1 28.16 12.36 -8.03
N SER A 2 27.39 13.05 -7.17
CA SER A 2 26.55 12.35 -6.20
C SER A 2 25.36 11.66 -6.88
N LEU A 3 24.83 10.60 -6.26
CA LEU A 3 23.68 9.86 -6.80
C LEU A 3 22.44 10.77 -6.93
N LEU A 4 22.25 11.69 -6.00
CA LEU A 4 21.13 12.65 -6.04
C LEU A 4 21.30 13.66 -7.19
N THR A 5 22.52 14.13 -7.45
CA THR A 5 22.82 15.01 -8.61
C THR A 5 22.54 14.28 -9.93
N GLU A 6 22.93 13.02 -10.04
CA GLU A 6 22.61 12.20 -11.23
C GLU A 6 21.09 12.04 -11.40
N TYR A 7 20.36 11.77 -10.33
CA TYR A 7 18.90 11.70 -10.34
C TYR A 7 18.26 13.03 -10.81
N GLU A 8 18.73 14.16 -10.29
CA GLU A 8 18.21 15.49 -10.66
C GLU A 8 18.47 15.81 -12.13
N GLN A 9 19.67 15.52 -12.65
CA GLN A 9 19.97 15.70 -14.06
C GLN A 9 19.09 14.83 -14.96
N ARG A 10 18.92 13.56 -14.60
CA ARG A 10 18.07 12.61 -15.34
C ARG A 10 16.60 12.98 -15.34
N THR A 11 16.11 13.65 -14.30
CA THR A 11 14.72 14.09 -14.17
C THR A 11 14.52 15.58 -14.50
N ALA A 12 15.50 16.26 -15.11
CA ALA A 12 15.43 17.69 -15.41
C ALA A 12 14.25 18.06 -16.36
N TRP A 13 13.79 17.14 -17.21
CA TRP A 13 12.63 17.28 -18.09
C TRP A 13 11.34 17.63 -17.31
N LYS A 14 11.24 17.30 -16.04
CA LYS A 14 10.10 17.63 -15.20
C LYS A 14 9.84 19.14 -15.08
N TYR A 15 10.83 19.97 -15.38
CA TYR A 15 10.72 21.42 -15.36
C TYR A 15 10.22 22.03 -16.69
N GLU A 16 10.02 21.20 -17.71
CA GLU A 16 9.41 21.66 -18.95
C GLU A 16 7.96 22.09 -18.71
N PRO A 17 7.57 23.31 -19.15
CA PRO A 17 6.20 23.79 -18.95
C PRO A 17 5.24 23.01 -19.84
N ILE A 18 4.05 22.71 -19.30
CA ILE A 18 2.94 22.13 -20.07
C ILE A 18 2.32 23.26 -20.88
N ARG A 19 2.47 23.21 -22.22
CA ARG A 19 1.97 24.26 -23.14
C ARG A 19 1.72 23.69 -24.53
N GLY A 20 1.00 24.50 -25.34
CA GLY A 20 0.64 24.09 -26.70
C GLY A 20 -0.39 22.97 -26.70
N SER A 21 -0.58 22.36 -27.87
CA SER A 21 -1.44 21.16 -27.97
C SER A 21 -0.58 19.93 -28.22
N PHE A 22 -0.95 18.80 -27.60
CA PHE A 22 -0.30 17.52 -27.82
C PHE A 22 -1.32 16.40 -27.91
N TYR A 23 -0.91 15.24 -28.44
CA TYR A 23 -1.70 14.03 -28.41
C TYR A 23 -1.24 13.11 -27.29
N THR A 24 -2.19 12.41 -26.69
CA THR A 24 -1.89 11.35 -25.72
C THR A 24 -1.15 10.20 -26.38
N ALA A 25 -0.33 9.48 -25.60
CA ALA A 25 0.39 8.31 -26.10
C ALA A 25 -0.58 7.18 -26.49
N ASP A 26 -0.26 6.48 -27.57
CA ASP A 26 -1.13 5.41 -28.14
C ASP A 26 -1.53 4.34 -27.12
N GLY A 27 -0.61 3.88 -26.28
CA GLY A 27 -0.87 2.87 -25.23
C GLY A 27 -1.82 3.33 -24.12
N LEU A 28 -2.22 4.62 -24.06
CA LEU A 28 -3.19 5.09 -23.07
C LEU A 28 -4.58 4.50 -23.28
N ALA A 29 -4.97 4.24 -24.53
CA ALA A 29 -6.26 3.65 -24.85
C ALA A 29 -6.45 2.22 -24.27
N ASN A 30 -5.36 1.56 -23.88
CA ASN A 30 -5.41 0.27 -23.17
C ASN A 30 -5.79 0.42 -21.68
N LYS A 31 -5.77 1.63 -21.13
CA LYS A 31 -6.04 1.93 -19.72
C LYS A 31 -7.27 2.79 -19.52
N VAL A 32 -7.56 3.65 -20.47
CA VAL A 32 -8.62 4.66 -20.38
C VAL A 32 -9.45 4.67 -21.68
N GLY A 33 -10.76 4.50 -21.56
CA GLY A 33 -11.71 4.63 -22.66
C GLY A 33 -11.85 6.07 -23.15
N ARG A 34 -12.40 6.25 -24.34
CA ARG A 34 -12.65 7.59 -24.91
C ARG A 34 -13.63 8.43 -24.08
N ASP A 35 -14.50 7.78 -23.33
CA ASP A 35 -15.42 8.43 -22.37
C ASP A 35 -14.73 8.85 -21.05
N GLY A 36 -13.48 8.43 -20.83
CA GLY A 36 -12.70 8.67 -19.62
C GLY A 36 -12.90 7.64 -18.52
N SER A 37 -13.67 6.57 -18.75
CA SER A 37 -13.74 5.43 -17.85
C SER A 37 -12.45 4.60 -17.91
N PHE A 38 -12.10 3.92 -16.81
CA PHE A 38 -10.98 2.97 -16.84
C PHE A 38 -11.43 1.64 -17.44
N VAL A 39 -10.58 1.06 -18.26
CA VAL A 39 -10.83 -0.24 -18.91
C VAL A 39 -9.99 -1.33 -18.23
N PRO A 40 -10.37 -2.60 -18.34
CA PRO A 40 -9.60 -3.72 -17.79
C PRO A 40 -8.15 -3.70 -18.29
N PHE A 41 -7.23 -3.52 -17.38
CA PHE A 41 -5.79 -3.51 -17.61
C PHE A 41 -5.09 -4.22 -16.45
N PRO A 42 -5.31 -5.53 -16.27
CA PRO A 42 -4.75 -6.25 -15.12
C PRO A 42 -3.23 -6.27 -15.16
N GLY A 43 -2.62 -6.37 -13.98
CA GLY A 43 -1.17 -6.43 -13.85
C GLY A 43 -0.70 -6.50 -12.40
N SER A 44 0.59 -6.31 -12.21
CA SER A 44 1.26 -6.33 -10.89
C SER A 44 2.30 -5.23 -10.76
N THR A 45 2.50 -4.76 -9.54
CA THR A 45 3.42 -3.67 -9.19
C THR A 45 3.85 -3.77 -7.74
N VAL A 46 4.91 -3.06 -7.37
CA VAL A 46 5.32 -2.86 -5.98
C VAL A 46 5.20 -1.37 -5.66
N VAL A 47 4.51 -1.06 -4.59
CA VAL A 47 4.20 0.32 -4.24
C VAL A 47 4.47 0.61 -2.76
N PHE A 48 4.73 1.88 -2.48
CA PHE A 48 4.59 2.42 -1.14
C PHE A 48 3.20 3.01 -0.94
N ARG A 49 2.53 2.61 0.12
CA ARG A 49 1.32 3.27 0.60
C ARG A 49 1.73 4.54 1.36
N PRO A 50 1.33 5.73 0.92
CA PRO A 50 1.64 6.97 1.61
C PRO A 50 0.85 7.08 2.92
N GLU A 51 1.36 7.88 3.86
CA GLU A 51 0.64 8.22 5.09
C GLU A 51 -0.63 9.04 4.77
N LYS A 52 -1.60 9.03 5.71
CA LYS A 52 -2.91 9.69 5.55
C LYS A 52 -2.80 11.16 5.12
N LEU A 53 -1.88 11.93 5.75
CA LEU A 53 -1.69 13.34 5.39
C LEU A 53 -1.27 13.49 3.93
N CYS A 54 -0.37 12.63 3.43
CA CYS A 54 0.05 12.65 2.03
C CYS A 54 -1.12 12.35 1.10
N VAL A 55 -1.97 11.38 1.44
CA VAL A 55 -3.18 11.08 0.67
C VAL A 55 -4.09 12.31 0.60
N GLN A 56 -4.34 12.98 1.73
CA GLN A 56 -5.18 14.18 1.79
C GLN A 56 -4.64 15.33 0.92
N VAL A 57 -3.32 15.53 0.90
CA VAL A 57 -2.67 16.53 0.04
C VAL A 57 -2.88 16.18 -1.44
N VAL A 58 -2.67 14.92 -1.81
CA VAL A 58 -2.86 14.44 -3.19
C VAL A 58 -4.32 14.57 -3.63
N GLU A 59 -5.28 14.22 -2.79
CA GLU A 59 -6.71 14.40 -3.05
C GLU A 59 -7.09 15.88 -3.22
N LEU A 60 -6.49 16.77 -2.41
CA LEU A 60 -6.70 18.22 -2.58
C LEU A 60 -6.20 18.67 -3.95
N MET A 61 -4.98 18.26 -4.35
CA MET A 61 -4.42 18.60 -5.67
C MET A 61 -5.31 18.06 -6.81
N GLN A 62 -5.79 16.81 -6.69
CA GLN A 62 -6.75 16.25 -7.65
C GLN A 62 -8.01 17.11 -7.75
N ARG A 63 -8.65 17.43 -6.61
CA ARG A 63 -9.86 18.28 -6.61
C ARG A 63 -9.62 19.64 -7.26
N LEU A 64 -8.48 20.30 -6.99
CA LEU A 64 -8.13 21.59 -7.60
C LEU A 64 -7.94 21.47 -9.12
N LEU A 65 -7.26 20.41 -9.59
CA LEU A 65 -7.10 20.12 -11.02
C LEU A 65 -8.45 19.93 -11.72
N TYR A 66 -9.29 19.04 -11.19
CA TYR A 66 -10.60 18.74 -11.77
C TYR A 66 -11.53 19.95 -11.74
N HIS A 67 -11.57 20.71 -10.64
CA HIS A 67 -12.35 21.94 -10.53
C HIS A 67 -11.90 22.98 -11.56
N LYS A 68 -10.59 23.20 -11.72
CA LYS A 68 -10.06 24.19 -12.66
C LYS A 68 -10.26 23.81 -14.12
N LEU A 69 -10.34 22.53 -14.40
CA LEU A 69 -10.60 22.02 -15.74
C LEU A 69 -12.11 21.89 -16.06
N ASP A 70 -12.98 22.16 -15.09
CA ASP A 70 -14.44 22.22 -15.23
C ASP A 70 -15.04 20.97 -15.91
N GLY A 71 -14.85 19.80 -15.29
CA GLY A 71 -15.41 18.52 -15.74
C GLY A 71 -14.93 18.06 -17.12
N THR A 72 -13.73 18.34 -17.46
CA THR A 72 -13.19 18.37 -18.80
C THR A 72 -13.18 17.07 -19.56
N ASP A 73 -13.21 17.26 -20.89
CA ASP A 73 -12.89 16.22 -21.87
C ASP A 73 -11.42 15.79 -21.90
N MET A 74 -10.54 16.33 -21.03
CA MET A 74 -9.11 16.05 -21.05
C MET A 74 -8.67 14.99 -20.05
N LEU A 75 -9.36 14.84 -18.92
CA LEU A 75 -8.99 13.91 -17.86
C LEU A 75 -9.98 12.73 -17.77
N ALA A 76 -9.45 11.56 -17.44
CA ALA A 76 -10.22 10.39 -17.08
C ALA A 76 -10.97 10.60 -15.75
N ALA A 77 -11.78 9.64 -15.32
CA ALA A 77 -12.42 9.64 -14.00
C ALA A 77 -11.39 9.84 -12.88
N PRO A 78 -11.73 10.54 -11.78
CA PRO A 78 -10.82 10.73 -10.66
C PRO A 78 -10.38 9.40 -10.05
N LEU A 79 -9.10 9.32 -9.67
CA LEU A 79 -8.59 8.17 -8.94
C LEU A 79 -9.10 8.19 -7.49
N PRO A 80 -9.59 7.07 -6.94
CA PRO A 80 -10.00 6.99 -5.55
C PRO A 80 -8.77 7.03 -4.62
N ALA A 81 -8.96 7.44 -3.37
CA ALA A 81 -7.90 7.47 -2.34
C ALA A 81 -7.14 6.14 -2.22
N ALA A 82 -7.84 5.02 -2.38
CA ALA A 82 -7.25 3.68 -2.35
C ALA A 82 -6.25 3.41 -3.49
N ALA A 83 -6.35 4.13 -4.61
CA ALA A 83 -5.41 4.02 -5.73
C ALA A 83 -4.21 4.98 -5.62
N ILE A 84 -4.17 5.86 -4.60
CA ILE A 84 -3.05 6.77 -4.38
C ILE A 84 -1.87 6.01 -3.78
N HIS A 85 -0.77 5.94 -4.52
CA HIS A 85 0.47 5.29 -4.10
C HIS A 85 1.68 5.87 -4.85
N MET A 86 2.88 5.61 -4.32
CA MET A 86 4.13 5.79 -5.07
C MET A 86 4.60 4.44 -5.58
N THR A 87 4.66 4.25 -6.89
CA THR A 87 5.24 3.03 -7.47
C THR A 87 6.73 2.98 -7.17
N LEU A 88 7.16 1.90 -6.51
CA LEU A 88 8.57 1.59 -6.37
C LEU A 88 9.08 0.82 -7.57
N HIS A 89 8.33 -0.19 -8.04
CA HIS A 89 8.77 -1.03 -9.15
C HIS A 89 7.57 -1.58 -9.92
N ASP A 90 7.54 -1.34 -11.23
CA ASP A 90 6.59 -2.02 -12.11
C ASP A 90 7.00 -3.48 -12.28
N LEU A 91 6.02 -4.39 -12.29
CA LEU A 91 6.28 -5.79 -12.51
C LEU A 91 5.73 -6.23 -13.88
N ILE A 92 4.55 -6.85 -13.89
CA ILE A 92 3.93 -7.37 -15.11
C ILE A 92 2.69 -6.55 -15.46
N SER A 93 2.62 -6.10 -16.70
CA SER A 93 1.42 -5.52 -17.31
C SER A 93 1.36 -5.95 -18.77
N ARG A 94 0.25 -5.67 -19.44
CA ARG A 94 0.12 -5.96 -20.89
C ARG A 94 1.16 -5.22 -21.75
N GLU A 95 1.75 -4.14 -21.22
CA GLU A 95 2.83 -3.38 -21.88
C GLU A 95 4.21 -3.98 -21.58
N THR A 96 4.35 -4.81 -20.55
CA THR A 96 5.65 -5.29 -20.03
C THR A 96 5.74 -6.81 -19.89
N CYS A 97 4.69 -7.58 -20.21
CA CYS A 97 4.72 -9.04 -20.13
C CYS A 97 5.76 -9.66 -21.09
N GLY A 98 6.24 -10.83 -20.74
CA GLY A 98 7.16 -11.61 -21.57
C GLY A 98 6.45 -12.50 -22.59
N SER A 99 5.18 -12.85 -22.34
CA SER A 99 4.31 -13.64 -23.20
C SER A 99 3.50 -12.77 -24.15
N ASP A 100 2.77 -13.42 -25.08
CA ASP A 100 1.74 -12.74 -25.85
C ASP A 100 0.63 -12.25 -24.88
N PRO A 101 0.34 -10.93 -24.81
CA PRO A 101 -0.72 -10.40 -23.95
C PRO A 101 -2.12 -10.94 -24.29
N ALA A 102 -2.31 -11.52 -25.47
CA ALA A 102 -3.56 -12.16 -25.89
C ALA A 102 -3.73 -13.58 -25.30
N ASP A 103 -2.67 -14.24 -24.86
CA ASP A 103 -2.75 -15.50 -24.10
C ASP A 103 -3.08 -15.21 -22.63
N GLU A 104 -4.36 -15.04 -22.34
CA GLU A 104 -4.86 -14.71 -20.99
C GLU A 104 -4.41 -15.71 -19.92
N LYS A 105 -4.26 -16.98 -20.24
CA LYS A 105 -3.86 -18.02 -19.29
C LYS A 105 -2.38 -17.89 -18.93
N GLN A 106 -1.53 -17.66 -19.92
CA GLN A 106 -0.09 -17.50 -19.69
C GLN A 106 0.18 -16.15 -19.03
N TYR A 107 -0.48 -15.09 -19.49
CA TYR A 107 -0.40 -13.76 -18.87
C TYR A 107 -0.83 -13.78 -17.40
N GLY A 108 -1.96 -14.40 -17.05
CA GLY A 108 -2.43 -14.55 -15.68
C GLY A 108 -1.45 -15.32 -14.80
N ARG A 109 -0.74 -16.33 -15.33
CA ARG A 109 0.34 -17.02 -14.60
C ARG A 109 1.53 -16.09 -14.34
N GLU A 110 2.00 -15.34 -15.34
CA GLU A 110 3.11 -14.38 -15.17
C GLU A 110 2.78 -13.35 -14.11
N VAL A 111 1.56 -12.79 -14.09
CA VAL A 111 1.10 -11.85 -13.06
C VAL A 111 1.13 -12.51 -11.68
N SER A 112 0.57 -13.71 -11.53
CA SER A 112 0.51 -14.42 -10.25
C SER A 112 1.89 -14.79 -9.71
N GLU A 113 2.79 -15.27 -10.57
CA GLU A 113 4.17 -15.63 -10.21
C GLU A 113 4.97 -14.39 -9.80
N SER A 114 4.81 -13.28 -10.53
CA SER A 114 5.47 -12.02 -10.20
C SER A 114 5.03 -11.48 -8.85
N LEU A 115 3.72 -11.55 -8.54
CA LEU A 115 3.16 -11.16 -7.26
C LEU A 115 3.69 -12.01 -6.10
N ALA A 116 3.71 -13.33 -6.26
CA ALA A 116 4.22 -14.23 -5.22
C ALA A 116 5.70 -13.94 -4.91
N ARG A 117 6.55 -13.82 -5.94
CA ARG A 117 7.97 -13.49 -5.77
C ARG A 117 8.18 -12.09 -5.17
N ALA A 118 7.42 -11.11 -5.61
CA ALA A 118 7.50 -9.75 -5.07
C ALA A 118 7.06 -9.69 -3.60
N ALA A 119 6.00 -10.41 -3.21
CA ALA A 119 5.53 -10.48 -1.83
C ALA A 119 6.60 -11.03 -0.89
N GLU A 120 7.34 -12.08 -1.28
CA GLU A 120 8.47 -12.61 -0.50
C GLU A 120 9.60 -11.58 -0.32
N ILE A 121 9.89 -10.80 -1.38
CA ILE A 121 10.89 -9.74 -1.31
C ILE A 121 10.41 -8.62 -0.38
N VAL A 122 9.15 -8.22 -0.48
CA VAL A 122 8.53 -7.21 0.39
C VAL A 122 8.65 -7.61 1.86
N GLU A 123 8.33 -8.85 2.23
CA GLU A 123 8.43 -9.30 3.64
C GLU A 123 9.88 -9.27 4.15
N ARG A 124 10.86 -9.67 3.32
CA ARG A 124 12.28 -9.55 3.68
C ARG A 124 12.72 -8.10 3.87
N ILE A 125 12.27 -7.19 3.00
CA ILE A 125 12.56 -5.76 3.10
C ILE A 125 11.96 -5.18 4.38
N ARG A 126 10.69 -5.46 4.66
CA ARG A 126 10.00 -4.98 5.87
C ARG A 126 10.73 -5.40 7.14
N SER A 127 11.18 -6.66 7.20
CA SER A 127 11.94 -7.18 8.35
C SER A 127 13.33 -6.53 8.47
N LYS A 128 14.08 -6.47 7.35
CA LYS A 128 15.46 -5.98 7.34
C LYS A 128 15.58 -4.48 7.63
N TYR A 129 14.64 -3.69 7.11
CA TYR A 129 14.68 -2.22 7.17
C TYR A 129 13.62 -1.63 8.11
N ALA A 130 13.09 -2.42 9.04
CA ALA A 130 12.09 -1.98 10.00
C ALA A 130 12.54 -0.69 10.74
N GLY A 131 11.63 0.27 10.84
CA GLY A 131 11.89 1.57 11.48
C GLY A 131 12.68 2.57 10.64
N ARG A 132 13.22 2.19 9.47
CA ARG A 132 13.86 3.13 8.52
C ARG A 132 12.79 4.00 7.85
N ARG A 133 13.21 5.16 7.38
CA ARG A 133 12.33 6.14 6.72
C ARG A 133 13.02 6.73 5.52
N ILE A 134 12.24 7.05 4.49
CA ILE A 134 12.66 7.77 3.29
C ILE A 134 11.86 9.07 3.25
N ALA A 135 12.54 10.19 3.32
CA ALA A 135 11.93 11.51 3.21
C ALA A 135 11.95 11.97 1.74
N MET A 136 10.78 12.29 1.21
CA MET A 136 10.58 12.74 -0.16
C MET A 136 9.87 14.08 -0.18
N THR A 137 10.45 15.08 -0.81
CA THR A 137 9.76 16.35 -1.03
C THR A 137 8.81 16.22 -2.21
N ALA A 138 7.57 16.67 -2.04
CA ALA A 138 6.64 16.87 -3.16
C ALA A 138 7.18 18.03 -4.02
N ASP A 139 7.56 17.73 -5.26
CA ASP A 139 8.23 18.70 -6.12
C ASP A 139 7.21 19.46 -6.98
N ARG A 140 6.79 18.90 -8.11
CA ARG A 140 5.82 19.55 -9.01
C ARG A 140 4.95 18.57 -9.75
N ILE A 141 3.85 19.09 -10.30
CA ILE A 141 2.98 18.35 -11.20
C ILE A 141 3.57 18.43 -12.61
N VAL A 142 3.68 17.28 -13.27
CA VAL A 142 4.23 17.16 -14.62
C VAL A 142 3.36 16.27 -15.50
N ASN A 143 3.48 16.45 -16.81
CA ASN A 143 2.96 15.53 -17.81
C ASN A 143 3.92 14.34 -17.94
N MET A 144 3.50 13.17 -17.47
CA MET A 144 4.28 11.94 -17.58
C MET A 144 3.96 11.23 -18.89
N VAL A 145 4.89 11.35 -19.85
CA VAL A 145 4.89 10.66 -21.16
C VAL A 145 3.55 10.71 -21.91
N SER A 146 2.84 11.82 -21.79
CA SER A 146 1.51 12.04 -22.40
C SER A 146 0.45 10.99 -22.05
N LYS A 147 0.58 10.34 -20.89
CA LYS A 147 -0.39 9.38 -20.35
C LYS A 147 -1.12 9.92 -19.11
N SER A 148 -0.43 10.69 -18.26
CA SER A 148 -0.96 11.11 -16.96
C SER A 148 -0.33 12.41 -16.46
N LEU A 149 -1.01 13.05 -15.51
CA LEU A 149 -0.45 14.06 -14.64
C LEU A 149 0.03 13.37 -13.36
N VAL A 150 1.25 13.65 -12.98
CA VAL A 150 1.85 13.05 -11.77
C VAL A 150 2.47 14.13 -10.89
N LEU A 151 2.42 13.94 -9.58
CA LEU A 151 3.21 14.67 -8.62
C LEU A 151 4.59 14.02 -8.53
N MET A 152 5.62 14.71 -8.98
CA MET A 152 7.00 14.26 -8.84
C MET A 152 7.43 14.31 -7.38
N LEU A 153 8.17 13.32 -6.96
CA LEU A 153 8.76 13.24 -5.62
C LEU A 153 10.29 13.27 -5.74
N ARG A 154 10.93 14.06 -4.89
CA ARG A 154 12.38 14.18 -4.84
C ARG A 154 12.90 13.70 -3.49
N PRO A 155 13.85 12.74 -3.43
CA PRO A 155 14.54 12.39 -2.19
C PRO A 155 15.19 13.63 -1.55
N GLN A 156 15.10 13.77 -0.24
CA GLN A 156 15.67 14.94 0.44
C GLN A 156 17.19 14.87 0.58
N THR A 157 17.71 13.67 0.81
CA THR A 157 19.13 13.43 1.06
C THR A 157 19.69 12.32 0.18
N GLU A 158 21.02 12.21 0.13
CA GLU A 158 21.70 11.07 -0.51
C GLU A 158 21.34 9.75 0.16
N GLU A 159 21.17 9.76 1.49
CA GLU A 159 20.77 8.58 2.26
C GLU A 159 19.35 8.13 1.93
N ASP A 160 18.42 9.08 1.75
CA ASP A 160 17.06 8.77 1.31
C ASP A 160 17.05 8.11 -0.07
N TYR A 161 17.85 8.66 -1.00
CA TYR A 161 17.94 8.09 -2.34
C TYR A 161 18.67 6.74 -2.34
N ALA A 162 19.74 6.59 -1.57
CA ALA A 162 20.44 5.33 -1.44
C ALA A 162 19.53 4.24 -0.87
N LEU A 163 18.79 4.54 0.20
CA LEU A 163 17.82 3.60 0.78
C LEU A 163 16.72 3.25 -0.23
N LEU A 164 16.17 4.24 -0.94
CA LEU A 164 15.15 3.99 -1.97
C LEU A 164 15.67 3.01 -3.04
N MET A 165 16.92 3.16 -3.49
CA MET A 165 17.54 2.27 -4.46
C MET A 165 17.87 0.88 -3.88
N GLU A 166 18.23 0.79 -2.59
CA GLU A 166 18.38 -0.51 -1.92
C GLU A 166 17.07 -1.29 -1.86
N LEU A 167 15.94 -0.59 -1.71
CA LEU A 167 14.61 -1.21 -1.70
C LEU A 167 14.12 -1.55 -3.11
N TYR A 168 14.54 -0.80 -4.13
CA TYR A 168 14.17 -1.00 -5.54
C TYR A 168 14.85 -2.22 -6.16
N ARG A 169 16.19 -2.31 -6.05
CA ARG A 169 17.02 -3.29 -6.77
C ARG A 169 16.62 -4.76 -6.60
N PRO A 170 16.16 -5.24 -5.43
CA PRO A 170 15.73 -6.64 -5.28
C PRO A 170 14.63 -7.08 -6.25
N PHE A 171 13.81 -6.14 -6.73
CA PHE A 171 12.72 -6.43 -7.65
C PHE A 171 13.18 -6.60 -9.11
N ASP A 172 14.39 -6.15 -9.47
CA ASP A 172 14.98 -6.44 -10.77
C ASP A 172 15.13 -7.95 -11.02
N ALA A 173 15.23 -8.77 -9.96
CA ALA A 173 15.22 -10.23 -10.05
C ALA A 173 13.83 -10.80 -10.41
N VAL A 174 12.74 -10.06 -10.17
CA VAL A 174 11.40 -10.41 -10.62
C VAL A 174 11.19 -9.95 -12.05
N ARG A 175 11.51 -8.67 -12.30
CA ARG A 175 11.42 -8.03 -13.62
C ARG A 175 12.45 -6.94 -13.76
N SER A 176 13.38 -7.05 -14.72
CA SER A 176 14.28 -5.94 -15.07
C SER A 176 13.53 -4.93 -15.95
N LEU A 177 13.64 -3.64 -15.58
CA LEU A 177 12.98 -2.56 -16.32
C LEU A 177 13.98 -1.84 -17.25
N PRO A 178 13.55 -1.45 -18.47
CA PRO A 178 14.41 -0.72 -19.42
C PRO A 178 14.54 0.77 -19.08
N TYR A 179 13.94 1.24 -18.01
CA TYR A 179 13.94 2.63 -17.57
C TYR A 179 14.24 2.71 -16.06
N PRO A 180 14.90 3.80 -15.62
CA PRO A 180 15.25 3.98 -14.22
C PRO A 180 14.04 4.40 -13.38
N LEU A 181 14.07 4.09 -12.10
CA LEU A 181 13.08 4.55 -11.13
C LEU A 181 12.92 6.08 -11.19
N THR A 182 11.68 6.53 -11.29
CA THR A 182 11.28 7.93 -11.24
C THR A 182 10.15 8.07 -10.24
N PRO A 183 10.42 8.41 -8.97
CA PRO A 183 9.42 8.48 -7.91
C PRO A 183 8.34 9.52 -8.20
N HIS A 184 7.09 9.09 -8.20
CA HIS A 184 5.94 9.96 -8.41
C HIS A 184 4.66 9.35 -7.84
N ILE A 185 3.64 10.19 -7.71
CA ILE A 185 2.26 9.79 -7.41
C ILE A 185 1.37 10.25 -8.56
N THR A 186 0.59 9.35 -9.14
CA THR A 186 -0.35 9.69 -10.22
C THR A 186 -1.53 10.49 -9.66
N LEU A 187 -1.77 11.67 -10.24
CA LEU A 187 -2.90 12.53 -9.90
C LEU A 187 -4.11 12.26 -10.81
N ALA A 188 -3.87 12.13 -12.11
CA ALA A 188 -4.92 11.90 -13.08
C ALA A 188 -4.36 11.25 -14.35
N TYR A 189 -5.16 10.44 -15.02
CA TYR A 189 -4.89 10.01 -16.40
C TYR A 189 -5.55 10.96 -17.40
N PHE A 190 -4.96 11.10 -18.58
CA PHE A 190 -5.64 11.78 -19.68
C PHE A 190 -6.72 10.90 -20.30
N LYS A 191 -7.71 11.52 -20.94
CA LYS A 191 -8.53 10.84 -21.94
C LYS A 191 -7.75 10.68 -23.24
N PRO A 192 -7.85 9.54 -23.93
CA PRO A 192 -7.21 9.38 -25.25
C PRO A 192 -7.66 10.45 -26.24
N GLY A 193 -6.70 11.18 -26.83
CA GLY A 193 -6.99 12.20 -27.81
C GLY A 193 -6.05 13.40 -27.77
N LYS A 194 -6.54 14.52 -28.31
CA LYS A 194 -5.81 15.79 -28.33
C LYS A 194 -6.05 16.55 -27.02
N ILE A 195 -4.98 17.00 -26.39
CA ILE A 195 -4.97 17.78 -25.15
C ILE A 195 -4.63 19.24 -25.46
N ASP A 196 -5.41 20.17 -24.90
CA ASP A 196 -5.07 21.59 -24.86
C ASP A 196 -4.08 21.82 -23.70
N GLY A 197 -2.79 21.85 -24.04
CA GLY A 197 -1.72 22.00 -23.06
C GLY A 197 -1.70 23.39 -22.41
N ASP A 198 -2.20 24.44 -23.06
CA ASP A 198 -2.25 25.77 -22.46
C ASP A 198 -3.33 25.85 -21.38
N LYS A 199 -4.51 25.25 -21.61
CA LYS A 199 -5.57 25.14 -20.60
C LYS A 199 -5.11 24.23 -19.46
N LEU A 200 -4.49 23.11 -19.78
CA LEU A 200 -3.94 22.17 -18.80
C LEU A 200 -2.85 22.81 -17.95
N GLY A 201 -1.91 23.55 -18.56
CA GLY A 201 -0.82 24.23 -17.85
C GLY A 201 -1.34 25.23 -16.81
N ARG A 202 -2.34 26.03 -17.16
CA ARG A 202 -2.98 26.96 -16.20
C ARG A 202 -3.67 26.24 -15.05
N ALA A 203 -4.24 25.06 -15.26
CA ALA A 203 -4.84 24.27 -14.21
C ALA A 203 -3.77 23.62 -13.30
N VAL A 204 -2.67 23.17 -13.90
CA VAL A 204 -1.51 22.64 -13.15
C VAL A 204 -0.87 23.74 -12.31
N ASP A 205 -0.63 24.93 -12.85
CA ASP A 205 -0.08 26.08 -12.11
C ASP A 205 -0.98 26.48 -10.92
N PHE A 206 -2.30 26.38 -11.09
CA PHE A 206 -3.25 26.65 -10.01
C PHE A 206 -3.22 25.58 -8.90
N ALA A 207 -3.06 24.31 -9.26
CA ALA A 207 -3.01 23.18 -8.31
C ALA A 207 -1.60 22.93 -7.76
N GLN A 208 -0.57 23.57 -8.32
CA GLN A 208 0.83 23.42 -7.97
C GLN A 208 1.09 23.84 -6.52
N ILE A 209 1.84 23.03 -5.78
CA ILE A 209 2.33 23.41 -4.45
C ILE A 209 3.46 24.41 -4.60
N ASN A 210 3.44 25.47 -3.77
CA ASN A 210 4.57 26.37 -3.69
C ASN A 210 5.81 25.61 -3.17
N PRO A 211 6.94 25.59 -3.91
CA PRO A 211 8.14 24.87 -3.50
C PRO A 211 8.67 25.24 -2.12
N ALA A 212 8.47 26.50 -1.67
CA ALA A 212 8.88 26.95 -0.33
C ALA A 212 8.09 26.30 0.80
N ASN A 213 6.89 25.77 0.52
CA ASN A 213 6.00 25.12 1.47
C ASN A 213 5.67 23.66 1.03
N ALA A 214 6.51 23.09 0.20
CA ALA A 214 6.27 21.74 -0.32
C ALA A 214 6.26 20.72 0.83
N PRO A 215 5.22 19.89 0.95
CA PRO A 215 5.15 18.89 2.00
C PRO A 215 6.24 17.83 1.81
N VAL A 216 6.74 17.35 2.94
CA VAL A 216 7.62 16.17 2.96
C VAL A 216 6.75 14.95 3.19
N PHE A 217 6.83 14.01 2.26
CA PHE A 217 6.20 12.71 2.36
C PHE A 217 7.19 11.71 2.93
N THR A 218 6.75 10.97 3.93
CA THR A 218 7.58 9.93 4.55
C THR A 218 7.09 8.57 4.09
N PHE A 219 8.01 7.78 3.54
CA PHE A 219 7.76 6.39 3.16
C PHE A 219 8.56 5.45 4.06
N CYS A 220 7.87 4.46 4.60
CA CYS A 220 8.47 3.46 5.48
C CYS A 220 8.46 2.09 4.79
N PRO A 221 9.51 1.26 4.95
CA PRO A 221 9.52 -0.11 4.41
C PRO A 221 8.30 -0.94 4.84
N GLU A 222 7.74 -0.66 6.01
CA GLU A 222 6.51 -1.30 6.51
C GLU A 222 5.27 -0.97 5.64
N GLY A 223 5.27 0.18 4.97
CA GLY A 223 4.22 0.58 4.01
C GLY A 223 4.41 0.03 2.60
N LEU A 224 5.52 -0.69 2.34
CA LEU A 224 5.77 -1.31 1.04
C LEU A 224 4.84 -2.52 0.85
N THR A 225 4.25 -2.68 -0.33
CA THR A 225 3.38 -3.82 -0.64
C THR A 225 3.49 -4.21 -2.12
N ALA A 226 3.34 -5.50 -2.42
CA ALA A 226 3.08 -5.95 -3.76
C ALA A 226 1.58 -5.84 -4.04
N GLN A 227 1.19 -5.35 -5.20
CA GLN A 227 -0.20 -5.19 -5.59
C GLN A 227 -0.49 -5.83 -6.93
N GLY A 228 -1.58 -6.60 -6.98
CA GLY A 228 -2.30 -6.85 -8.22
C GLY A 228 -3.24 -5.68 -8.51
N PHE A 229 -3.47 -5.38 -9.77
CA PHE A 229 -4.49 -4.41 -10.19
C PHE A 229 -5.31 -4.97 -11.36
N LEU A 230 -6.60 -4.61 -11.37
CA LEU A 230 -7.53 -4.98 -12.44
C LEU A 230 -7.63 -3.87 -13.49
N ASP A 231 -7.51 -2.64 -13.05
CA ASP A 231 -7.47 -1.41 -13.80
C ASP A 231 -6.74 -0.33 -12.99
N MET A 232 -6.75 0.93 -13.42
CA MET A 232 -6.02 2.01 -12.75
C MET A 232 -6.71 2.55 -11.49
N GLN A 233 -7.87 2.01 -11.10
CA GLN A 233 -8.59 2.35 -9.86
C GLN A 233 -8.59 1.20 -8.85
N SER A 234 -8.45 -0.03 -9.32
CA SER A 234 -8.73 -1.27 -8.57
C SER A 234 -7.45 -2.01 -8.24
N TYR A 235 -6.90 -1.79 -7.05
CA TYR A 235 -5.66 -2.39 -6.56
C TYR A 235 -5.91 -3.32 -5.38
N ILE A 236 -5.24 -4.47 -5.37
CA ILE A 236 -5.36 -5.53 -4.36
C ILE A 236 -3.98 -5.79 -3.77
N ASP A 237 -3.80 -5.53 -2.46
CA ASP A 237 -2.55 -5.82 -1.75
C ASP A 237 -2.30 -7.32 -1.61
N ILE A 238 -1.07 -7.75 -1.85
CA ILE A 238 -0.63 -9.14 -1.70
C ILE A 238 0.63 -9.18 -0.81
N PRO A 239 0.62 -9.89 0.29
CA PRO A 239 -0.56 -10.51 0.93
C PRO A 239 -1.52 -9.46 1.52
N LYS A 240 -2.79 -9.84 1.73
CA LYS A 240 -3.71 -9.04 2.56
C LYS A 240 -3.11 -8.93 3.96
N ARG A 241 -2.98 -7.70 4.49
CA ARG A 241 -2.44 -7.46 5.83
C ARG A 241 -3.56 -7.13 6.80
N ILE A 242 -3.70 -7.93 7.85
CA ILE A 242 -4.73 -7.76 8.87
C ILE A 242 -4.10 -7.26 10.17
N CYS A 243 -4.56 -6.12 10.65
CA CYS A 243 -4.23 -5.63 11.99
C CYS A 243 -5.13 -6.28 13.03
N PHE A 244 -4.59 -7.15 13.87
CA PHE A 244 -5.27 -7.62 15.07
C PHE A 244 -5.00 -6.67 16.23
N CYS A 245 -6.03 -6.02 16.77
CA CYS A 245 -5.89 -5.04 17.84
C CYS A 245 -6.68 -5.47 19.07
N CYS A 246 -6.05 -5.44 20.23
CA CYS A 246 -6.70 -5.56 21.53
C CYS A 246 -6.16 -4.47 22.47
N ASP A 247 -6.67 -4.38 23.68
CA ASP A 247 -6.32 -3.30 24.62
C ASP A 247 -4.82 -3.18 24.84
N GLY A 248 -4.17 -4.26 25.23
CA GLY A 248 -2.75 -4.27 25.56
C GLY A 248 -1.80 -4.60 24.41
N GLY A 249 -2.27 -5.23 23.33
CA GLY A 249 -1.40 -5.71 22.25
C GLY A 249 -0.44 -6.83 22.70
N LEU A 250 -0.76 -7.56 23.76
CA LEU A 250 0.12 -8.51 24.45
C LEU A 250 -0.34 -9.96 24.34
N ASN A 251 -1.63 -10.22 24.50
CA ASN A 251 -2.19 -11.59 24.58
C ASN A 251 -2.98 -11.94 23.30
N ARG A 252 -4.22 -11.51 23.23
CA ARG A 252 -5.21 -11.90 22.21
C ARG A 252 -4.77 -11.56 20.79
N SER A 253 -4.32 -10.33 20.56
CA SER A 253 -3.88 -9.89 19.23
C SER A 253 -2.62 -10.62 18.77
N VAL A 254 -1.68 -10.90 19.69
CA VAL A 254 -0.46 -11.66 19.41
C VAL A 254 -0.79 -13.11 19.03
N MET A 255 -1.63 -13.78 19.83
CA MET A 255 -2.09 -15.13 19.50
C MET A 255 -2.82 -15.16 18.15
N ALA A 256 -3.76 -14.24 17.92
CA ALA A 256 -4.53 -14.19 16.68
C ALA A 256 -3.64 -13.99 15.43
N ALA A 257 -2.67 -13.06 15.50
CA ALA A 257 -1.74 -12.83 14.41
C ALA A 257 -0.87 -14.07 14.10
N ASN A 258 -0.32 -14.72 15.13
CA ASN A 258 0.51 -15.92 14.95
C ASN A 258 -0.31 -17.12 14.44
N ILE A 259 -1.54 -17.31 14.92
CA ILE A 259 -2.44 -18.35 14.41
C ILE A 259 -2.75 -18.12 12.93
N LEU A 260 -3.10 -16.87 12.53
CA LEU A 260 -3.35 -16.54 11.14
C LEU A 260 -2.12 -16.84 10.27
N ASN A 261 -0.95 -16.34 10.67
CA ASN A 261 0.27 -16.50 9.89
C ASN A 261 0.66 -17.98 9.71
N HIS A 262 0.48 -18.79 10.75
CA HIS A 262 0.73 -20.24 10.69
C HIS A 262 -0.23 -20.94 9.71
N LEU A 263 -1.54 -20.71 9.85
CA LEU A 263 -2.56 -21.30 8.97
C LEU A 263 -2.45 -20.81 7.52
N ALA A 264 -2.18 -19.53 7.34
CA ALA A 264 -1.98 -18.96 6.00
C ALA A 264 -0.79 -19.61 5.28
N LYS A 265 0.32 -19.85 6.00
CA LYS A 265 1.49 -20.54 5.47
C LYS A 265 1.17 -21.99 5.09
N GLU A 266 0.51 -22.75 5.98
CA GLU A 266 0.11 -24.14 5.73
C GLU A 266 -0.80 -24.26 4.48
N ARG A 267 -1.76 -23.32 4.35
CA ARG A 267 -2.77 -23.33 3.27
C ARG A 267 -2.34 -22.54 2.05
N LYS A 268 -1.14 -21.97 2.04
CA LYS A 268 -0.62 -21.08 0.96
C LYS A 268 -1.55 -19.91 0.63
N LEU A 269 -2.17 -19.33 1.66
CA LEU A 269 -3.05 -18.18 1.51
C LEU A 269 -2.26 -16.87 1.51
N PRO A 270 -2.56 -15.91 0.61
CA PRO A 270 -1.87 -14.63 0.55
C PRO A 270 -2.43 -13.64 1.59
N VAL A 271 -2.31 -13.99 2.87
CA VAL A 271 -2.76 -13.17 3.99
C VAL A 271 -1.75 -13.22 5.13
N THR A 272 -1.52 -12.10 5.81
CA THR A 272 -0.68 -12.00 7.00
C THR A 272 -1.39 -11.22 8.09
N GLY A 273 -1.05 -11.50 9.35
CA GLY A 273 -1.56 -10.82 10.53
C GLY A 273 -0.46 -10.15 11.33
N GLU A 274 -0.74 -8.96 11.85
CA GLU A 274 0.12 -8.25 12.79
C GLU A 274 -0.64 -7.83 14.03
N ALA A 275 0.00 -7.93 15.20
CA ALA A 275 -0.59 -7.51 16.46
C ALA A 275 -0.36 -6.02 16.73
N ARG A 276 -1.38 -5.34 17.24
CA ARG A 276 -1.29 -3.95 17.74
C ARG A 276 -2.01 -3.79 19.05
N SER A 277 -1.62 -2.74 19.78
CA SER A 277 -2.27 -2.28 21.00
C SER A 277 -3.17 -1.07 20.71
N ALA A 278 -4.33 -1.03 21.37
CA ALA A 278 -5.19 0.14 21.40
C ALA A 278 -4.67 1.23 22.38
N PHE A 279 -3.87 0.85 23.36
CA PHE A 279 -3.40 1.74 24.40
C PHE A 279 -1.90 2.05 24.29
N GLN A 280 -1.57 3.33 24.24
CA GLN A 280 -0.20 3.80 24.09
C GLN A 280 0.71 3.46 25.30
N ASN A 281 0.17 3.38 26.49
CA ASN A 281 0.91 3.06 27.71
C ASN A 281 1.40 1.60 27.78
N THR A 282 1.03 0.78 26.82
CA THR A 282 1.53 -0.60 26.68
C THR A 282 2.68 -0.72 25.68
N GLN A 283 2.98 0.34 24.92
CA GLN A 283 4.07 0.34 23.93
C GLN A 283 5.39 -0.15 24.55
N GLY A 284 6.01 -1.13 23.89
CA GLY A 284 7.28 -1.68 24.31
C GLY A 284 7.20 -2.69 25.47
N ARG A 285 6.04 -2.93 26.06
CA ARG A 285 5.89 -3.97 27.10
C ARG A 285 6.11 -5.36 26.47
N PRO A 286 6.87 -6.26 27.15
CA PRO A 286 7.11 -7.59 26.63
C PRO A 286 5.81 -8.41 26.57
N VAL A 287 5.68 -9.24 25.55
CA VAL A 287 4.61 -10.24 25.44
C VAL A 287 4.82 -11.30 26.53
N PRO A 288 3.79 -11.67 27.32
CA PRO A 288 3.88 -12.68 28.35
C PRO A 288 4.37 -14.04 27.83
N GLU A 289 5.25 -14.70 28.59
CA GLU A 289 5.79 -16.01 28.21
C GLU A 289 4.71 -17.08 28.06
N GLN A 290 3.59 -16.96 28.77
CA GLN A 290 2.43 -17.84 28.63
C GLN A 290 1.82 -17.83 27.24
N VAL A 291 1.88 -16.69 26.51
CA VAL A 291 1.43 -16.59 25.10
C VAL A 291 2.31 -17.49 24.23
N TRP A 292 3.62 -17.39 24.40
CA TRP A 292 4.57 -18.19 23.64
C TRP A 292 4.48 -19.67 23.96
N ALA A 293 4.33 -20.00 25.24
CA ALA A 293 4.17 -21.40 25.69
C ALA A 293 2.94 -22.07 25.06
N VAL A 294 1.81 -21.35 25.00
CA VAL A 294 0.59 -21.89 24.36
C VAL A 294 0.79 -22.05 22.85
N LEU A 295 1.39 -21.09 22.16
CA LEU A 295 1.66 -21.19 20.73
C LEU A 295 2.60 -22.36 20.43
N ASP A 296 3.70 -22.49 21.18
CA ASP A 296 4.68 -23.59 21.03
C ASP A 296 4.04 -24.97 21.28
N ASN A 297 3.16 -25.09 22.28
CA ASN A 297 2.43 -26.34 22.58
C ASN A 297 1.52 -26.78 21.42
N HIS A 298 1.09 -25.82 20.58
CA HIS A 298 0.30 -26.10 19.39
C HIS A 298 1.11 -26.10 18.08
N GLY A 299 2.44 -26.13 18.17
CA GLY A 299 3.33 -26.21 17.01
C GLY A 299 3.37 -24.92 16.17
N ILE A 300 2.95 -23.79 16.74
CA ILE A 300 2.99 -22.49 16.09
C ILE A 300 4.26 -21.77 16.52
N PRO A 301 5.30 -21.70 15.67
CA PRO A 301 6.51 -20.94 16.01
C PRO A 301 6.14 -19.45 16.09
N GLY A 302 6.14 -18.90 17.30
CA GLY A 302 5.85 -17.49 17.52
C GLY A 302 6.94 -16.61 16.92
N ASP A 303 6.57 -15.49 16.32
CA ASP A 303 7.51 -14.45 15.91
C ASP A 303 8.04 -13.68 17.12
N ARG A 304 9.04 -14.25 17.80
CA ARG A 304 9.70 -13.67 18.98
C ARG A 304 10.54 -12.44 18.65
N GLY A 305 10.79 -12.14 17.37
CA GLY A 305 11.41 -10.88 16.93
C GLY A 305 10.54 -9.65 17.19
N ASN A 306 9.22 -9.86 17.32
CA ASN A 306 8.22 -8.83 17.69
C ASN A 306 7.65 -9.08 19.10
N ALA A 307 8.49 -9.45 20.05
CA ALA A 307 8.10 -9.84 21.40
C ALA A 307 7.62 -8.70 22.32
N ALA A 308 7.33 -7.54 21.79
CA ALA A 308 6.83 -6.38 22.54
C ALA A 308 5.57 -5.77 21.91
N ALA A 309 4.70 -5.23 22.76
CA ALA A 309 3.49 -4.53 22.33
C ALA A 309 3.84 -3.33 21.43
N ARG A 310 3.11 -3.19 20.33
CA ARG A 310 3.20 -2.06 19.39
C ARG A 310 1.87 -1.32 19.38
N TYR A 311 1.91 -0.04 19.73
CA TYR A 311 0.72 0.82 19.67
C TYR A 311 0.32 1.06 18.21
N LEU A 312 -0.98 1.01 17.92
CA LEU A 312 -1.49 1.32 16.59
C LEU A 312 -1.48 2.84 16.37
N GLU A 313 -0.55 3.29 15.56
CA GLU A 313 -0.44 4.70 15.18
C GLU A 313 -1.37 5.02 14.00
N GLU A 314 -1.84 6.27 13.93
CA GLU A 314 -2.73 6.71 12.84
C GLU A 314 -2.09 6.55 11.46
N ARG A 315 -0.78 6.80 11.35
CA ARG A 315 -0.03 6.65 10.09
C ARG A 315 -0.01 5.22 9.55
N GLU A 316 -0.15 4.21 10.43
CA GLU A 316 -0.12 2.79 10.04
C GLU A 316 -1.43 2.33 9.39
N THR A 317 -2.51 3.14 9.47
CA THR A 317 -3.84 2.75 8.95
C THR A 317 -3.86 2.47 7.44
N ALA A 318 -2.93 3.09 6.70
CA ALA A 318 -2.75 2.84 5.27
C ALA A 318 -2.05 1.50 4.97
N TRP A 319 -1.34 0.92 5.95
CA TRP A 319 -0.55 -0.30 5.76
C TRP A 319 -1.36 -1.59 5.89
N PHE A 320 -2.57 -1.49 6.40
CA PHE A 320 -3.45 -2.64 6.63
C PHE A 320 -4.65 -2.60 5.69
N THR A 321 -4.96 -3.77 5.14
CA THR A 321 -6.14 -3.97 4.30
C THR A 321 -7.41 -4.14 5.13
N ALA A 322 -7.28 -4.68 6.35
CA ALA A 322 -8.38 -4.88 7.27
C ALA A 322 -7.94 -4.80 8.74
N PHE A 323 -8.89 -4.54 9.63
CA PHE A 323 -8.69 -4.35 11.05
C PHE A 323 -9.61 -5.25 11.87
N ALA A 324 -9.04 -6.11 12.68
CA ALA A 324 -9.73 -7.00 13.61
C ALA A 324 -9.70 -6.42 15.02
N GLY A 325 -10.75 -5.74 15.44
CA GLY A 325 -10.94 -5.28 16.81
C GLY A 325 -11.38 -6.45 17.70
N ILE A 326 -10.55 -6.83 18.66
CA ILE A 326 -10.82 -7.95 19.56
C ILE A 326 -11.53 -7.48 20.84
N SER A 327 -11.31 -6.22 21.22
CA SER A 327 -11.83 -5.59 22.42
C SER A 327 -12.56 -4.28 22.13
N GLN A 328 -13.32 -3.80 23.10
CA GLN A 328 -13.99 -2.50 23.01
C GLN A 328 -12.98 -1.35 22.83
N GLY A 329 -11.86 -1.35 23.57
CA GLY A 329 -10.82 -0.33 23.42
C GLY A 329 -10.19 -0.32 22.03
N ALA A 330 -10.09 -1.48 21.36
CA ALA A 330 -9.64 -1.55 19.97
C ALA A 330 -10.63 -0.87 19.01
N MET A 331 -11.94 -1.13 19.19
CA MET A 331 -12.97 -0.49 18.37
C MET A 331 -13.03 1.03 18.56
N GLU A 332 -12.88 1.49 19.81
CA GLU A 332 -12.79 2.93 20.13
C GLU A 332 -11.52 3.56 19.51
N ARG A 333 -10.40 2.85 19.53
CA ARG A 333 -9.17 3.30 18.85
C ARG A 333 -9.37 3.45 17.36
N PHE A 334 -9.99 2.47 16.71
CA PHE A 334 -10.28 2.50 15.27
C PHE A 334 -11.15 3.69 14.89
N SER A 335 -12.21 3.94 15.65
CA SER A 335 -13.09 5.10 15.46
C SER A 335 -12.32 6.41 15.61
N ARG A 336 -11.48 6.54 16.66
CA ARG A 336 -10.72 7.75 16.95
C ARG A 336 -9.72 8.11 15.86
N ILE A 337 -9.08 7.13 15.24
CA ILE A 337 -8.12 7.36 14.13
C ILE A 337 -8.78 7.31 12.75
N GLY A 338 -10.11 7.20 12.70
CA GLY A 338 -10.89 7.30 11.47
C GLY A 338 -10.65 6.16 10.49
N ILE A 339 -10.58 4.92 10.99
CA ILE A 339 -10.55 3.75 10.10
C ILE A 339 -11.93 3.54 9.51
N PRO A 340 -12.07 3.41 8.18
CA PRO A 340 -13.35 3.16 7.52
C PRO A 340 -14.02 1.87 8.00
N GLU A 341 -15.34 1.91 8.18
CA GLU A 341 -16.11 0.76 8.72
C GLU A 341 -16.00 -0.50 7.87
N GLU A 342 -15.91 -0.36 6.55
CA GLU A 342 -15.74 -1.48 5.63
C GLU A 342 -14.42 -2.23 5.84
N LYS A 343 -13.39 -1.56 6.37
CA LYS A 343 -12.13 -2.21 6.76
C LYS A 343 -12.20 -2.91 8.11
N ILE A 344 -13.21 -2.62 8.92
CA ILE A 344 -13.35 -3.13 10.31
C ILE A 344 -14.28 -4.33 10.36
N TRP A 345 -15.53 -4.16 9.92
CA TRP A 345 -16.60 -5.12 10.21
C TRP A 345 -16.44 -6.47 9.50
N GLY A 346 -15.83 -6.50 8.32
CA GLY A 346 -15.58 -7.76 7.61
C GLY A 346 -14.74 -8.76 8.43
N VAL A 347 -13.88 -8.28 9.34
CA VAL A 347 -12.98 -9.10 10.16
C VAL A 347 -13.38 -9.07 11.64
N SER A 348 -13.65 -7.90 12.22
CA SER A 348 -13.94 -7.75 13.65
C SER A 348 -15.11 -8.61 14.11
N ARG A 349 -16.13 -8.85 13.27
CA ARG A 349 -17.27 -9.72 13.60
C ARG A 349 -16.88 -11.14 14.02
N PHE A 350 -15.72 -11.63 13.57
CA PHE A 350 -15.21 -12.94 13.94
C PHE A 350 -14.45 -12.91 15.27
N PHE A 351 -13.79 -11.83 15.63
CA PHE A 351 -12.85 -11.77 16.75
C PHE A 351 -13.30 -10.93 17.94
N PHE A 352 -14.29 -10.05 17.75
CA PHE A 352 -14.77 -9.20 18.82
C PHE A 352 -15.32 -10.01 19.99
N GLY A 353 -14.97 -9.60 21.22
CA GLY A 353 -15.46 -10.21 22.45
C GLY A 353 -14.70 -11.44 22.93
N VAL A 354 -13.58 -11.81 22.28
CA VAL A 354 -12.68 -12.83 22.84
C VAL A 354 -12.16 -12.37 24.21
N LYS A 355 -12.33 -13.19 25.24
CA LYS A 355 -11.96 -12.88 26.61
C LYS A 355 -10.43 -12.80 26.77
N ASP A 356 -10.00 -11.86 27.60
CA ASP A 356 -8.58 -11.73 27.93
C ASP A 356 -8.15 -12.75 28.99
N PRO A 357 -7.08 -13.52 28.80
CA PRO A 357 -6.66 -14.50 29.81
C PRO A 357 -6.18 -13.87 31.12
N GLU A 358 -5.70 -12.61 31.10
CA GLU A 358 -5.29 -11.93 32.34
C GLU A 358 -6.46 -11.40 33.17
N TYR A 359 -7.55 -10.96 32.49
CA TYR A 359 -8.65 -10.25 33.18
C TYR A 359 -10.02 -10.90 32.96
N GLY A 360 -10.14 -11.83 32.03
CA GLY A 360 -11.42 -12.43 31.60
C GLY A 360 -11.82 -13.72 32.33
N GLY A 361 -11.04 -14.18 33.32
CA GLY A 361 -11.31 -15.39 34.09
C GLY A 361 -11.21 -16.69 33.27
N ILE A 362 -10.40 -16.69 32.21
CA ILE A 362 -10.10 -17.86 31.37
C ILE A 362 -8.61 -18.12 31.33
N THR A 363 -8.22 -19.33 30.94
CA THR A 363 -6.81 -19.68 30.75
C THR A 363 -6.29 -19.21 29.38
N TYR A 364 -4.98 -19.10 29.21
CA TYR A 364 -4.35 -18.85 27.91
C TYR A 364 -4.72 -19.91 26.87
N GLU A 365 -4.81 -21.17 27.30
CA GLU A 365 -5.24 -22.29 26.46
C GLU A 365 -6.71 -22.12 25.97
N GLN A 366 -7.61 -21.65 26.83
CA GLN A 366 -8.99 -21.38 26.46
C GLN A 366 -9.08 -20.20 25.46
N ALA A 367 -8.32 -19.14 25.70
CA ALA A 367 -8.25 -18.00 24.77
C ALA A 367 -7.69 -18.42 23.40
N TYR A 368 -6.67 -19.27 23.38
CA TYR A 368 -6.10 -19.83 22.16
C TYR A 368 -7.15 -20.65 21.36
N ARG A 369 -7.88 -21.55 22.03
CA ARG A 369 -8.89 -22.38 21.38
C ARG A 369 -10.02 -21.54 20.78
N ASP A 370 -10.53 -20.55 21.51
CA ASP A 370 -11.52 -19.61 20.98
C ASP A 370 -11.00 -18.84 19.75
N LEU A 371 -9.79 -18.31 19.84
CA LEU A 371 -9.16 -17.61 18.70
C LEU A 371 -8.92 -18.54 17.51
N ARG A 372 -8.50 -19.78 17.74
CA ARG A 372 -8.24 -20.77 16.69
C ARG A 372 -9.53 -21.14 15.95
N GLU A 373 -10.62 -21.41 16.66
CA GLU A 373 -11.92 -21.73 16.08
C GLU A 373 -12.44 -20.54 15.23
N ARG A 374 -12.38 -19.33 15.78
CA ARG A 374 -12.77 -18.12 15.06
C ARG A 374 -11.91 -17.87 13.83
N MET A 375 -10.62 -18.18 13.89
CA MET A 375 -9.72 -18.05 12.75
C MET A 375 -10.09 -19.04 11.63
N GLU A 376 -10.45 -20.28 11.98
CA GLU A 376 -10.93 -21.26 10.99
C GLU A 376 -12.20 -20.76 10.27
N ASN A 377 -13.14 -20.19 11.02
CA ASN A 377 -14.36 -19.61 10.47
C ASN A 377 -14.06 -18.41 9.56
N TYR A 378 -13.13 -17.55 9.97
CA TYR A 378 -12.70 -16.42 9.14
C TYR A 378 -12.01 -16.85 7.85
N LEU A 379 -11.12 -17.83 7.91
CA LEU A 379 -10.44 -18.34 6.71
C LEU A 379 -11.41 -19.05 5.75
N ALA A 380 -12.39 -19.79 6.28
CA ALA A 380 -13.45 -20.38 5.46
C ALA A 380 -14.28 -19.30 4.74
N PHE A 381 -14.60 -18.19 5.45
CA PHE A 381 -15.25 -17.04 4.84
C PHE A 381 -14.40 -16.42 3.71
N LEU A 382 -13.11 -16.16 3.93
CA LEU A 382 -12.23 -15.61 2.91
C LEU A 382 -12.13 -16.48 1.65
N MET A 383 -12.10 -17.80 1.81
CA MET A 383 -12.03 -18.74 0.68
C MET A 383 -13.34 -18.83 -0.11
N ASN A 384 -14.48 -18.48 0.49
CA ASN A 384 -15.77 -18.48 -0.19
C ASN A 384 -16.08 -17.15 -0.90
N GLU A 385 -15.37 -16.06 -0.55
CA GLU A 385 -15.49 -14.75 -1.24
C GLU A 385 -14.46 -14.58 -2.38
N SER A 386 -13.54 -15.54 -2.55
CA SER A 386 -12.50 -15.54 -3.60
C SER A 386 -12.95 -16.34 -4.80
#